data_705cae15d1810f52d3c34d3cfa27bae2
#
_entry.id   705cae15d1810f52d3c34d3cfa27bae2
#
_cell.length_a   1.000
_cell.length_b   1.000
_cell.length_c   1.000
_cell.angle_alpha   90.00
_cell.angle_beta   90.00
_cell.angle_gamma   90.00
#
_symmetry.space_group_name_H-M   'P 1'
#
loop_
_entity.id
_entity.type
_entity.pdbx_description
1 polymer ?
#
loop_
_entity_poly.entity_id
_entity_poly.type
_entity_poly.pdbx_seq_one_letter_code
_entity_poly.pdbx_strand_id
1 'polypeptide(L)'
;EDSLSLDVDDVVIRGEGLKNTILNFENQKSGAQGILVTSNKVVLKDFAVIDAKGDAIKVIGADGIAMINLRTEWTGGPKSTNGAYGLYPVESKDVYIDGCIAIGASDAGIYVGQSKNIIVKNSQAMYNVAGIEIENSYYADVFNNKAKHNTGGILVFDLPDLPQQGGHHVRVFNNEITNNDTDNFAPEGNIVGEVPRGTGIIVQANSQVEIFQNNIGENDTVNIAVVSYQLETEDKDYYPHPSKIQIHNNNFGRSGYNPDLETGDLSKILFSLSDGDMPDIFWDGVLPLKQMIFGQPREEKLVLNNNGDATFLSIQPIQYMLSIFDPVNRSTEEFENDPSPLREIVINRFW
;
A
#
# COMPACT_ATOMS: atom_id res chain seq x y z
N GLU A 1 -16.73 22.70 -16.18
CA GLU A 1 -17.00 21.44 -15.57
C GLU A 1 -16.28 20.33 -16.32
N ASP A 2 -15.02 20.59 -16.59
CA ASP A 2 -14.05 19.70 -17.22
C ASP A 2 -12.89 19.51 -16.24
N SER A 3 -11.94 18.61 -16.54
CA SER A 3 -10.70 18.51 -15.78
C SER A 3 -9.93 19.83 -15.77
N LEU A 4 -9.29 20.14 -14.66
CA LEU A 4 -8.31 21.22 -14.59
C LEU A 4 -6.94 20.62 -14.95
N SER A 5 -6.22 21.26 -15.87
CA SER A 5 -4.88 20.82 -16.29
C SER A 5 -3.83 21.86 -15.97
N LEU A 6 -2.70 21.40 -15.43
CA LEU A 6 -1.52 22.21 -15.16
C LEU A 6 -0.30 21.59 -15.86
N ASP A 7 0.24 22.32 -16.83
CA ASP A 7 1.39 21.95 -17.67
C ASP A 7 2.54 22.99 -17.60
N VAL A 8 2.56 23.82 -16.55
CA VAL A 8 3.56 24.87 -16.32
C VAL A 8 4.41 24.52 -15.10
N ASP A 9 5.72 24.53 -15.28
CA ASP A 9 6.70 24.25 -14.21
C ASP A 9 6.77 25.38 -13.18
N ASP A 10 7.32 25.05 -11.99
CA ASP A 10 7.59 25.99 -10.91
C ASP A 10 6.34 26.76 -10.41
N VAL A 11 5.17 26.08 -10.34
CA VAL A 11 3.87 26.68 -9.96
C VAL A 11 3.48 26.23 -8.55
N VAL A 12 2.95 27.19 -7.77
CA VAL A 12 2.25 26.94 -6.50
C VAL A 12 0.77 27.24 -6.66
N ILE A 13 -0.09 26.22 -6.51
CA ILE A 13 -1.53 26.37 -6.38
C ILE A 13 -1.89 26.26 -4.90
N ARG A 14 -2.48 27.31 -4.35
CA ARG A 14 -2.85 27.38 -2.94
C ARG A 14 -4.29 27.81 -2.74
N GLY A 15 -5.02 27.05 -1.90
CA GLY A 15 -6.32 27.44 -1.38
C GLY A 15 -6.24 28.17 -0.04
N GLU A 16 -7.40 28.41 0.54
CA GLU A 16 -7.63 29.07 1.83
C GLU A 16 -7.88 28.03 2.97
N GLY A 17 -7.61 26.74 2.70
CA GLY A 17 -7.83 25.60 3.60
C GLY A 17 -8.87 24.62 3.10
N LEU A 18 -8.84 23.41 3.66
CA LEU A 18 -9.65 22.24 3.22
C LEU A 18 -11.17 22.46 3.24
N LYS A 19 -11.64 23.39 4.05
CA LYS A 19 -13.07 23.72 4.18
C LYS A 19 -13.48 24.98 3.43
N ASN A 20 -12.51 25.81 3.06
CA ASN A 20 -12.75 27.13 2.48
C ASN A 20 -12.56 27.15 0.97
N THR A 21 -11.66 26.33 0.43
CA THR A 21 -11.45 26.15 -1.01
C THR A 21 -11.77 24.71 -1.39
N ILE A 22 -12.90 24.52 -2.05
CA ILE A 22 -13.39 23.21 -2.47
C ILE A 22 -13.63 23.24 -3.98
N LEU A 23 -12.91 22.38 -4.70
CA LEU A 23 -13.13 22.10 -6.11
C LEU A 23 -14.09 20.91 -6.20
N ASN A 24 -15.34 21.18 -6.50
CA ASN A 24 -16.39 20.16 -6.59
C ASN A 24 -16.63 19.76 -8.05
N PHE A 25 -16.44 18.47 -8.34
CA PHE A 25 -16.58 17.87 -9.66
C PHE A 25 -17.85 17.01 -9.83
N GLU A 26 -18.79 17.04 -8.89
CA GLU A 26 -20.04 16.25 -8.94
C GLU A 26 -20.74 16.30 -10.31
N ASN A 27 -20.68 17.44 -11.00
CA ASN A 27 -21.30 17.65 -12.31
C ASN A 27 -20.29 17.61 -13.46
N GLN A 28 -19.14 16.96 -13.28
CA GLN A 28 -18.11 16.85 -14.31
C GLN A 28 -18.64 16.09 -15.54
N LYS A 29 -18.54 16.71 -16.73
CA LYS A 29 -19.08 16.16 -17.98
C LYS A 29 -18.00 15.52 -18.84
N SER A 30 -16.80 16.05 -18.82
CA SER A 30 -15.67 15.55 -19.59
C SER A 30 -14.39 15.51 -18.75
N GLY A 31 -13.37 14.83 -19.28
CA GLY A 31 -12.16 14.54 -18.55
C GLY A 31 -12.33 13.35 -17.60
N ALA A 32 -11.22 12.73 -17.23
CA ALA A 32 -11.18 11.57 -16.33
C ALA A 32 -10.65 11.92 -14.95
N GLN A 33 -10.05 13.10 -14.76
CA GLN A 33 -9.48 13.59 -13.51
C GLN A 33 -10.13 14.86 -13.05
N GLY A 34 -10.13 15.13 -11.74
CA GLY A 34 -10.42 16.46 -11.22
C GLY A 34 -9.31 17.44 -11.61
N ILE A 35 -8.07 17.12 -11.19
CA ILE A 35 -6.87 17.88 -11.54
C ILE A 35 -5.86 16.95 -12.22
N LEU A 36 -5.31 17.37 -13.34
CA LEU A 36 -4.17 16.72 -14.01
C LEU A 36 -2.96 17.66 -13.98
N VAL A 37 -1.82 17.15 -13.48
CA VAL A 37 -0.53 17.84 -13.48
C VAL A 37 0.45 17.05 -14.34
N THR A 38 1.08 17.70 -15.32
CA THR A 38 2.10 17.12 -16.20
C THR A 38 3.41 17.92 -16.19
N SER A 39 3.60 18.74 -15.17
CA SER A 39 4.72 19.70 -15.04
C SER A 39 5.55 19.43 -13.79
N ASN A 40 6.72 20.06 -13.73
CA ASN A 40 7.74 19.84 -12.72
C ASN A 40 7.70 20.92 -11.61
N LYS A 41 8.20 20.56 -10.41
CA LYS A 41 8.32 21.45 -9.25
C LYS A 41 7.02 22.17 -8.91
N VAL A 42 5.94 21.39 -8.90
CA VAL A 42 4.61 21.89 -8.58
C VAL A 42 4.31 21.71 -7.10
N VAL A 43 3.67 22.69 -6.51
CA VAL A 43 3.15 22.63 -5.14
C VAL A 43 1.63 22.83 -5.17
N LEU A 44 0.90 21.84 -4.69
CA LEU A 44 -0.53 21.89 -4.48
C LEU A 44 -0.80 21.91 -2.97
N LYS A 45 -1.53 22.91 -2.47
CA LYS A 45 -1.77 22.99 -1.03
C LYS A 45 -3.02 23.71 -0.60
N ASP A 46 -3.52 23.34 0.58
CA ASP A 46 -4.57 24.02 1.33
C ASP A 46 -5.92 24.08 0.60
N PHE A 47 -6.35 23.01 -0.08
CA PHE A 47 -7.67 22.92 -0.72
C PHE A 47 -8.22 21.49 -0.76
N ALA A 48 -9.47 21.34 -1.13
CA ALA A 48 -10.14 20.06 -1.33
C ALA A 48 -10.56 19.85 -2.78
N VAL A 49 -10.54 18.58 -3.22
CA VAL A 49 -11.11 18.09 -4.48
C VAL A 49 -12.14 17.03 -4.13
N ILE A 50 -13.39 17.23 -4.52
CA ILE A 50 -14.46 16.29 -4.19
C ILE A 50 -15.22 15.83 -5.42
N ASP A 51 -15.71 14.60 -5.35
CA ASP A 51 -16.63 13.98 -6.30
C ASP A 51 -16.15 14.03 -7.76
N ALA A 52 -14.83 13.84 -7.97
CA ALA A 52 -14.27 13.72 -9.31
C ALA A 52 -14.79 12.45 -9.99
N LYS A 53 -15.03 12.51 -11.29
CA LYS A 53 -15.54 11.38 -12.08
C LYS A 53 -14.54 10.21 -12.17
N GLY A 54 -13.26 10.51 -12.22
CA GLY A 54 -12.16 9.58 -12.16
C GLY A 54 -11.20 9.96 -11.03
N ASP A 55 -9.89 9.94 -11.25
CA ASP A 55 -8.91 10.31 -10.23
C ASP A 55 -9.12 11.74 -9.72
N ALA A 56 -8.99 11.97 -8.42
CA ALA A 56 -9.20 13.33 -7.92
C ALA A 56 -8.03 14.25 -8.29
N ILE A 57 -6.79 13.89 -7.99
CA ILE A 57 -5.58 14.65 -8.36
C ILE A 57 -4.56 13.68 -8.94
N LYS A 58 -4.36 13.73 -10.25
CA LYS A 58 -3.36 12.93 -10.97
C LYS A 58 -2.14 13.76 -11.33
N VAL A 59 -0.95 13.22 -11.09
CA VAL A 59 0.34 13.81 -11.47
C VAL A 59 1.12 12.78 -12.26
N ILE A 60 1.57 13.12 -13.46
CA ILE A 60 2.31 12.21 -14.35
C ILE A 60 3.67 12.79 -14.69
N GLY A 61 4.73 12.02 -14.44
CA GLY A 61 6.07 12.31 -14.93
C GLY A 61 6.74 13.52 -14.30
N ALA A 62 6.27 13.99 -13.15
CA ALA A 62 6.83 15.18 -12.51
C ALA A 62 8.21 14.92 -11.89
N ASP A 63 9.18 15.82 -12.14
CA ASP A 63 10.40 15.95 -11.34
C ASP A 63 10.15 17.02 -10.27
N GLY A 64 9.71 16.57 -9.09
CA GLY A 64 9.29 17.38 -7.97
C GLY A 64 7.79 17.70 -7.93
N ILE A 65 7.09 17.04 -7.00
CA ILE A 65 5.70 17.35 -6.66
C ILE A 65 5.52 17.40 -5.14
N ALA A 66 4.94 18.47 -4.63
CA ALA A 66 4.55 18.58 -3.23
C ALA A 66 3.04 18.75 -3.10
N MET A 67 2.40 17.81 -2.41
CA MET A 67 0.99 17.80 -2.07
C MET A 67 0.86 18.00 -0.56
N ILE A 68 0.40 19.17 -0.12
CA ILE A 68 0.45 19.56 1.29
C ILE A 68 -0.93 20.01 1.75
N ASN A 69 -1.44 19.38 2.82
CA ASN A 69 -2.74 19.73 3.38
C ASN A 69 -3.82 19.79 2.29
N LEU A 70 -4.00 18.68 1.57
CA LEU A 70 -5.04 18.48 0.57
C LEU A 70 -6.09 17.49 1.10
N ARG A 71 -7.32 17.63 0.63
CA ARG A 71 -8.37 16.63 0.84
C ARG A 71 -8.93 16.19 -0.50
N THR A 72 -8.99 14.86 -0.69
CA THR A 72 -9.73 14.22 -1.79
C THR A 72 -10.87 13.39 -1.20
N GLU A 73 -12.07 13.47 -1.76
CA GLU A 73 -13.22 12.78 -1.20
C GLU A 73 -14.30 12.51 -2.22
N TRP A 74 -14.89 11.31 -2.17
CA TRP A 74 -16.16 10.98 -2.79
C TRP A 74 -17.24 10.99 -1.72
N THR A 75 -18.05 12.05 -1.70
CA THR A 75 -19.00 12.35 -0.62
C THR A 75 -20.15 11.35 -0.51
N GLY A 76 -20.37 10.57 -1.58
CA GLY A 76 -21.35 9.48 -1.60
C GLY A 76 -20.96 8.22 -0.82
N GLY A 77 -19.76 8.19 -0.17
CA GLY A 77 -19.20 7.04 0.51
C GLY A 77 -18.59 6.01 -0.44
N PRO A 78 -18.11 4.84 0.09
CA PRO A 78 -17.47 3.78 -0.68
C PRO A 78 -18.38 3.21 -1.77
N LYS A 79 -17.94 3.26 -3.03
CA LYS A 79 -18.66 2.71 -4.19
C LYS A 79 -17.67 2.38 -5.31
N SER A 80 -17.89 1.28 -6.02
CA SER A 80 -17.11 0.89 -7.21
C SER A 80 -17.18 1.91 -8.36
N THR A 81 -18.14 2.81 -8.33
CA THR A 81 -18.31 3.89 -9.33
C THR A 81 -17.53 5.16 -8.97
N ASN A 82 -16.90 5.22 -7.82
CA ASN A 82 -15.99 6.31 -7.46
C ASN A 82 -14.75 6.27 -8.35
N GLY A 83 -14.03 7.40 -8.43
CA GLY A 83 -12.74 7.41 -9.10
C GLY A 83 -11.72 6.50 -8.38
N ALA A 84 -10.74 6.01 -9.13
CA ALA A 84 -9.79 5.04 -8.63
C ALA A 84 -8.89 5.64 -7.54
N TYR A 85 -8.30 6.80 -7.79
CA TYR A 85 -7.26 7.36 -6.93
C TYR A 85 -7.58 8.74 -6.39
N GLY A 86 -7.33 8.93 -5.09
CA GLY A 86 -7.42 10.24 -4.46
C GLY A 86 -6.23 11.14 -4.82
N LEU A 87 -5.05 10.87 -4.26
CA LEU A 87 -3.79 11.50 -4.63
C LEU A 87 -2.99 10.48 -5.46
N TYR A 88 -2.69 10.84 -6.71
CA TYR A 88 -2.14 9.90 -7.70
C TYR A 88 -0.89 10.43 -8.42
N PRO A 89 0.27 10.56 -7.77
CA PRO A 89 1.54 10.72 -8.47
C PRO A 89 2.02 9.39 -9.05
N VAL A 90 2.32 9.40 -10.35
CA VAL A 90 2.81 8.24 -11.10
C VAL A 90 3.96 8.64 -12.01
N GLU A 91 4.92 7.73 -12.24
CA GLU A 91 6.13 7.97 -13.06
C GLU A 91 6.90 9.24 -12.64
N SER A 92 6.84 9.57 -11.34
CA SER A 92 7.31 10.84 -10.81
C SER A 92 8.55 10.65 -9.92
N LYS A 93 9.25 11.75 -9.65
CA LYS A 93 10.43 11.78 -8.78
C LYS A 93 10.31 12.89 -7.77
N ASP A 94 10.93 12.71 -6.60
CA ASP A 94 10.87 13.66 -5.49
C ASP A 94 9.42 14.01 -5.12
N VAL A 95 8.64 12.95 -4.77
CA VAL A 95 7.23 13.02 -4.41
C VAL A 95 7.08 13.28 -2.92
N TYR A 96 6.45 14.38 -2.54
CA TYR A 96 6.22 14.76 -1.15
C TYR A 96 4.75 14.96 -0.85
N ILE A 97 4.18 14.12 0.03
CA ILE A 97 2.79 14.16 0.47
C ILE A 97 2.77 14.35 1.98
N ASP A 98 2.17 15.46 2.47
CA ASP A 98 2.18 15.80 3.89
C ASP A 98 0.84 16.38 4.35
N GLY A 99 0.26 15.79 5.40
CA GLY A 99 -0.95 16.28 6.03
C GLY A 99 -2.21 16.18 5.18
N CYS A 100 -2.25 15.24 4.24
CA CYS A 100 -3.38 15.07 3.32
C CYS A 100 -4.45 14.13 3.88
N ILE A 101 -5.66 14.23 3.33
CA ILE A 101 -6.82 13.38 3.67
C ILE A 101 -7.38 12.80 2.37
N ALA A 102 -7.53 11.47 2.30
CA ALA A 102 -8.10 10.78 1.15
C ALA A 102 -9.25 9.85 1.58
N ILE A 103 -10.42 9.99 0.97
CA ILE A 103 -11.65 9.32 1.38
C ILE A 103 -12.44 8.80 0.18
N GLY A 104 -12.75 7.51 0.19
CA GLY A 104 -13.75 6.90 -0.70
C GLY A 104 -13.24 6.52 -2.09
N ALA A 105 -11.92 6.43 -2.32
CA ALA A 105 -11.35 5.98 -3.58
C ALA A 105 -11.65 4.49 -3.83
N SER A 106 -12.03 4.14 -5.06
CA SER A 106 -12.38 2.75 -5.41
C SER A 106 -11.15 1.86 -5.70
N ASP A 107 -9.97 2.42 -5.58
CA ASP A 107 -8.69 1.73 -5.64
C ASP A 107 -7.83 2.24 -4.46
N ALA A 108 -7.04 3.31 -4.58
CA ALA A 108 -6.26 3.80 -3.45
C ALA A 108 -6.51 5.27 -3.10
N GLY A 109 -6.64 5.55 -1.80
CA GLY A 109 -6.76 6.93 -1.31
C GLY A 109 -5.52 7.76 -1.61
N ILE A 110 -4.34 7.24 -1.28
CA ILE A 110 -3.05 7.82 -1.62
C ILE A 110 -2.26 6.74 -2.37
N TYR A 111 -2.05 6.94 -3.66
CA TYR A 111 -1.27 6.05 -4.50
C TYR A 111 0.00 6.75 -4.99
N VAL A 112 1.13 6.05 -4.91
CA VAL A 112 2.38 6.48 -5.55
C VAL A 112 2.95 5.32 -6.33
N GLY A 113 2.89 5.39 -7.66
CA GLY A 113 3.32 4.30 -8.53
C GLY A 113 4.47 4.68 -9.46
N GLN A 114 5.31 3.69 -9.80
CA GLN A 114 6.44 3.80 -10.72
C GLN A 114 7.31 5.05 -10.51
N SER A 115 7.45 5.40 -9.24
CA SER A 115 8.07 6.66 -8.81
C SER A 115 9.31 6.43 -7.93
N LYS A 116 10.04 7.48 -7.60
CA LYS A 116 11.22 7.38 -6.73
C LYS A 116 11.46 8.62 -5.88
N ASN A 117 12.13 8.43 -4.74
CA ASN A 117 12.34 9.43 -3.70
C ASN A 117 11.01 9.96 -3.20
N ILE A 118 10.33 9.16 -2.36
CA ILE A 118 8.95 9.37 -1.98
C ILE A 118 8.88 9.60 -0.47
N ILE A 119 8.12 10.59 -0.04
CA ILE A 119 7.74 10.80 1.35
C ILE A 119 6.22 10.95 1.43
N VAL A 120 5.56 10.05 2.17
CA VAL A 120 4.13 10.14 2.52
C VAL A 120 4.02 10.19 4.04
N LYS A 121 3.58 11.31 4.58
CA LYS A 121 3.52 11.47 6.03
C LYS A 121 2.36 12.30 6.54
N ASN A 122 2.07 12.16 7.85
CA ASN A 122 1.07 12.93 8.60
C ASN A 122 -0.31 12.93 7.93
N SER A 123 -0.58 11.97 7.05
CA SER A 123 -1.77 11.90 6.22
C SER A 123 -2.80 10.90 6.76
N GLN A 124 -4.04 11.00 6.30
CA GLN A 124 -5.13 10.12 6.69
C GLN A 124 -5.78 9.54 5.44
N ALA A 125 -5.95 8.22 5.41
CA ALA A 125 -6.65 7.51 4.35
C ALA A 125 -7.76 6.67 4.97
N MET A 126 -9.00 6.90 4.57
CA MET A 126 -10.18 6.28 5.19
C MET A 126 -11.22 5.91 4.15
N TYR A 127 -11.88 4.76 4.36
CA TYR A 127 -12.99 4.32 3.51
C TYR A 127 -12.61 4.15 2.03
N ASN A 128 -11.36 3.81 1.74
CA ASN A 128 -10.85 3.45 0.42
C ASN A 128 -10.73 1.94 0.30
N VAL A 129 -10.48 1.40 -0.88
CA VAL A 129 -10.04 0.00 -1.00
C VAL A 129 -8.63 -0.10 -0.44
N ALA A 130 -7.62 0.51 -1.03
CA ALA A 130 -6.32 0.68 -0.39
C ALA A 130 -6.24 2.06 0.29
N GLY A 131 -5.80 2.11 1.55
CA GLY A 131 -5.59 3.39 2.22
C GLY A 131 -4.43 4.15 1.58
N ILE A 132 -3.22 3.58 1.67
CA ILE A 132 -1.98 4.09 1.07
C ILE A 132 -1.36 2.97 0.27
N GLU A 133 -0.97 3.25 -0.96
CA GLU A 133 -0.33 2.28 -1.85
C GLU A 133 0.97 2.83 -2.43
N ILE A 134 2.04 2.04 -2.31
CA ILE A 134 3.34 2.28 -2.93
C ILE A 134 3.59 1.13 -3.90
N GLU A 135 3.47 1.42 -5.19
CA GLU A 135 3.52 0.38 -6.24
C GLU A 135 4.70 0.59 -7.17
N ASN A 136 5.46 -0.48 -7.45
CA ASN A 136 6.60 -0.47 -8.37
C ASN A 136 7.53 0.74 -8.19
N SER A 137 7.76 1.13 -6.94
CA SER A 137 8.42 2.39 -6.59
C SER A 137 9.71 2.17 -5.82
N TYR A 138 10.62 3.14 -5.87
CA TYR A 138 11.93 3.06 -5.26
C TYR A 138 12.15 4.16 -4.24
N TYR A 139 12.69 3.81 -3.05
CA TYR A 139 13.07 4.76 -2.03
C TYR A 139 11.86 5.54 -1.49
N ALA A 140 11.03 4.89 -0.69
CA ALA A 140 9.85 5.50 -0.10
C ALA A 140 9.87 5.45 1.44
N ASP A 141 9.54 6.57 2.08
CA ASP A 141 9.25 6.69 3.50
C ASP A 141 7.76 6.97 3.70
N VAL A 142 7.06 6.06 4.36
CA VAL A 142 5.62 6.16 4.68
C VAL A 142 5.48 6.17 6.20
N PHE A 143 5.23 7.35 6.79
CA PHE A 143 5.28 7.45 8.25
C PHE A 143 4.33 8.49 8.87
N ASN A 144 4.00 8.28 10.14
CA ASN A 144 3.07 9.13 10.90
C ASN A 144 1.69 9.27 10.23
N ASN A 145 1.28 8.29 9.44
CA ASN A 145 -0.02 8.30 8.77
C ASN A 145 -1.06 7.52 9.58
N LYS A 146 -2.33 7.74 9.24
CA LYS A 146 -3.47 6.95 9.73
C LYS A 146 -4.18 6.30 8.56
N ALA A 147 -4.15 4.97 8.51
CA ALA A 147 -4.91 4.17 7.55
C ALA A 147 -5.99 3.39 8.31
N LYS A 148 -7.23 3.87 8.23
CA LYS A 148 -8.36 3.33 8.99
C LYS A 148 -9.60 3.17 8.15
N HIS A 149 -10.40 2.18 8.46
CA HIS A 149 -11.66 1.92 7.76
C HIS A 149 -11.49 1.80 6.25
N ASN A 150 -10.35 1.27 5.79
CA ASN A 150 -10.16 0.86 4.40
C ASN A 150 -10.40 -0.65 4.27
N THR A 151 -10.39 -1.19 3.08
CA THR A 151 -10.32 -2.64 2.87
C THR A 151 -8.93 -3.14 3.26
N GLY A 152 -7.86 -2.53 2.71
CA GLY A 152 -6.47 -2.69 3.12
C GLY A 152 -5.86 -1.37 3.58
N GLY A 153 -5.04 -1.40 4.64
CA GLY A 153 -4.48 -0.18 5.23
C GLY A 153 -3.33 0.41 4.41
N ILE A 154 -2.19 -0.29 4.34
CA ILE A 154 -1.01 0.12 3.56
C ILE A 154 -0.55 -1.04 2.67
N LEU A 155 -0.46 -0.81 1.37
CA LEU A 155 -0.04 -1.77 0.36
C LEU A 155 1.31 -1.38 -0.23
N VAL A 156 2.23 -2.34 -0.30
CA VAL A 156 3.57 -2.18 -0.91
C VAL A 156 3.71 -3.25 -1.97
N PHE A 157 3.41 -2.88 -3.21
CA PHE A 157 3.30 -3.82 -4.32
C PHE A 157 4.42 -3.66 -5.34
N ASP A 158 4.78 -4.78 -5.98
CA ASP A 158 5.48 -4.80 -7.25
C ASP A 158 4.69 -5.68 -8.20
N LEU A 159 4.26 -5.13 -9.32
CA LEU A 159 3.38 -5.78 -10.28
C LEU A 159 4.09 -5.93 -11.63
N PRO A 160 3.76 -6.99 -12.41
CA PRO A 160 4.29 -7.17 -13.77
C PRO A 160 3.73 -6.16 -14.77
N ASP A 161 4.30 -6.15 -15.96
CA ASP A 161 3.80 -5.42 -17.13
C ASP A 161 3.71 -3.89 -16.96
N LEU A 162 4.45 -3.34 -15.99
CA LEU A 162 4.52 -1.89 -15.75
C LEU A 162 5.87 -1.31 -16.23
N PRO A 163 5.93 -0.01 -16.57
CA PRO A 163 7.15 0.63 -17.07
C PRO A 163 8.33 0.58 -16.11
N GLN A 164 8.06 0.60 -14.79
CA GLN A 164 9.05 0.43 -13.74
C GLN A 164 8.70 -0.81 -12.92
N GLN A 165 9.68 -1.69 -12.70
CA GLN A 165 9.54 -2.93 -11.94
C GLN A 165 10.66 -3.07 -10.91
N GLY A 166 10.54 -4.06 -10.02
CA GLY A 166 11.50 -4.31 -8.97
C GLY A 166 11.41 -3.26 -7.85
N GLY A 167 10.22 -2.97 -7.37
CA GLY A 167 9.97 -2.07 -6.23
C GLY A 167 10.85 -2.42 -5.04
N HIS A 168 11.48 -1.39 -4.42
CA HIS A 168 12.43 -1.63 -3.34
C HIS A 168 12.70 -0.40 -2.45
N HIS A 169 13.32 -0.65 -1.29
CA HIS A 169 13.72 0.37 -0.31
C HIS A 169 12.52 1.19 0.18
N VAL A 170 11.50 0.49 0.68
CA VAL A 170 10.31 1.10 1.27
C VAL A 170 10.36 0.97 2.78
N ARG A 171 10.22 2.08 3.51
CA ARG A 171 10.10 2.09 4.97
C ARG A 171 8.70 2.51 5.37
N VAL A 172 8.03 1.66 6.16
CA VAL A 172 6.69 1.90 6.71
C VAL A 172 6.82 1.97 8.22
N PHE A 173 6.72 3.17 8.81
CA PHE A 173 7.01 3.33 10.24
C PHE A 173 6.20 4.41 10.94
N ASN A 174 6.00 4.26 12.25
CA ASN A 174 5.24 5.20 13.08
C ASN A 174 3.81 5.46 12.57
N ASN A 175 3.19 4.52 11.85
CA ASN A 175 1.82 4.68 11.37
C ASN A 175 0.82 4.06 12.36
N GLU A 176 -0.41 4.55 12.32
CA GLU A 176 -1.59 3.96 12.94
C GLU A 176 -2.43 3.28 11.86
N ILE A 177 -2.43 1.92 11.86
CA ILE A 177 -3.04 1.09 10.82
C ILE A 177 -4.06 0.18 11.50
N THR A 178 -5.25 0.69 11.69
CA THR A 178 -6.23 0.05 12.58
C THR A 178 -7.64 0.14 12.04
N ASN A 179 -8.48 -0.86 12.42
CA ASN A 179 -9.89 -0.89 12.03
C ASN A 179 -10.08 -0.83 10.51
N ASN A 180 -9.28 -1.57 9.74
CA ASN A 180 -9.56 -1.70 8.31
C ASN A 180 -10.66 -2.77 8.15
N ASP A 181 -11.89 -2.32 7.94
CA ASP A 181 -13.13 -3.08 8.04
C ASP A 181 -14.14 -2.76 6.92
N THR A 182 -13.74 -1.98 5.91
CA THR A 182 -14.59 -1.65 4.77
C THR A 182 -14.57 -2.81 3.76
N ASP A 183 -15.74 -3.29 3.36
CA ASP A 183 -15.86 -4.30 2.31
C ASP A 183 -15.16 -3.84 1.03
N ASN A 184 -14.56 -4.79 0.31
CA ASN A 184 -13.87 -4.46 -0.93
C ASN A 184 -14.89 -4.02 -1.98
N PHE A 185 -14.73 -2.80 -2.46
CA PHE A 185 -15.60 -2.20 -3.48
C PHE A 185 -14.84 -1.81 -4.75
N ALA A 186 -13.65 -2.39 -4.96
CA ALA A 186 -12.91 -2.17 -6.20
C ALA A 186 -13.75 -2.60 -7.42
N PRO A 187 -13.62 -1.91 -8.56
CA PRO A 187 -14.18 -2.39 -9.81
C PRO A 187 -13.64 -3.78 -10.18
N GLU A 188 -14.47 -4.61 -10.78
CA GLU A 188 -14.09 -5.96 -11.22
C GLU A 188 -12.85 -5.90 -12.14
N GLY A 189 -11.88 -6.77 -11.88
CA GLY A 189 -10.64 -6.89 -12.64
C GLY A 189 -9.46 -6.04 -12.14
N ASN A 190 -9.68 -5.19 -11.14
CA ASN A 190 -8.56 -4.49 -10.48
C ASN A 190 -7.81 -5.43 -9.53
N ILE A 191 -6.48 -5.34 -9.49
CA ILE A 191 -5.63 -6.17 -8.60
C ILE A 191 -6.01 -5.96 -7.12
N VAL A 192 -6.28 -4.73 -6.72
CA VAL A 192 -6.71 -4.43 -5.34
C VAL A 192 -8.07 -5.07 -4.99
N GLY A 193 -8.83 -5.54 -5.99
CA GLY A 193 -10.04 -6.34 -5.79
C GLY A 193 -9.80 -7.68 -5.11
N GLU A 194 -8.57 -8.19 -5.14
CA GLU A 194 -8.16 -9.43 -4.47
C GLU A 194 -7.72 -9.21 -3.02
N VAL A 195 -7.61 -7.97 -2.56
CA VAL A 195 -7.21 -7.66 -1.17
C VAL A 195 -8.38 -7.95 -0.23
N PRO A 196 -8.22 -8.85 0.73
CA PRO A 196 -9.27 -9.14 1.70
C PRO A 196 -9.55 -7.93 2.61
N ARG A 197 -10.83 -7.70 2.92
CA ARG A 197 -11.20 -6.75 3.96
C ARG A 197 -10.46 -7.09 5.27
N GLY A 198 -9.96 -6.07 5.93
CA GLY A 198 -9.28 -6.26 7.20
C GLY A 198 -7.82 -6.65 7.07
N THR A 199 -7.17 -6.30 5.96
CA THR A 199 -5.73 -6.40 5.84
C THR A 199 -5.08 -5.11 6.34
N GLY A 200 -4.20 -5.20 7.33
CA GLY A 200 -3.48 -4.02 7.83
C GLY A 200 -2.40 -3.55 6.87
N ILE A 201 -1.36 -4.34 6.67
CA ILE A 201 -0.29 -4.11 5.70
C ILE A 201 -0.16 -5.35 4.81
N ILE A 202 0.01 -5.15 3.51
CA ILE A 202 0.39 -6.22 2.60
C ILE A 202 1.63 -5.81 1.79
N VAL A 203 2.63 -6.70 1.78
CA VAL A 203 3.82 -6.58 0.93
C VAL A 203 3.74 -7.67 -0.13
N GLN A 204 3.60 -7.29 -1.39
CA GLN A 204 3.52 -8.25 -2.50
C GLN A 204 4.69 -8.07 -3.46
N ALA A 205 5.47 -9.12 -3.64
CA ALA A 205 6.58 -9.22 -4.60
C ALA A 205 7.65 -8.10 -4.50
N ASN A 206 7.56 -7.22 -3.52
CA ASN A 206 8.48 -6.10 -3.32
C ASN A 206 9.73 -6.54 -2.54
N SER A 207 10.79 -5.78 -2.61
CA SER A 207 12.05 -6.10 -1.95
C SER A 207 12.56 -4.99 -1.04
N GLN A 208 13.37 -5.33 -0.03
CA GLN A 208 13.96 -4.36 0.88
C GLN A 208 12.88 -3.44 1.49
N VAL A 209 11.90 -4.06 2.16
CA VAL A 209 10.84 -3.36 2.88
C VAL A 209 11.08 -3.47 4.37
N GLU A 210 11.08 -2.35 5.08
CA GLU A 210 11.25 -2.26 6.52
C GLU A 210 9.98 -1.71 7.18
N ILE A 211 9.33 -2.55 8.01
CA ILE A 211 8.08 -2.23 8.71
C ILE A 211 8.37 -2.16 10.20
N PHE A 212 8.35 -0.96 10.79
CA PHE A 212 8.78 -0.80 12.17
C PHE A 212 8.06 0.32 12.92
N GLN A 213 7.97 0.18 14.24
CA GLN A 213 7.38 1.18 15.13
C GLN A 213 5.94 1.59 14.75
N ASN A 214 5.20 0.73 14.06
CA ASN A 214 3.78 0.97 13.77
C ASN A 214 2.89 0.46 14.89
N ASN A 215 1.71 1.05 15.00
CA ASN A 215 0.59 0.52 15.79
C ASN A 215 -0.40 -0.11 14.80
N ILE A 216 -0.48 -1.45 14.80
CA ILE A 216 -1.26 -2.23 13.83
C ILE A 216 -2.22 -3.12 14.60
N GLY A 217 -3.52 -3.02 14.33
CA GLY A 217 -4.48 -3.85 15.02
C GLY A 217 -5.92 -3.53 14.71
N GLU A 218 -6.84 -4.30 15.31
CA GLU A 218 -8.27 -4.21 15.02
C GLU A 218 -8.55 -4.34 13.50
N ASN A 219 -7.73 -5.14 12.81
CA ASN A 219 -7.93 -5.49 11.41
C ASN A 219 -8.67 -6.83 11.30
N ASP A 220 -9.69 -6.89 10.49
CA ASP A 220 -10.64 -8.02 10.46
C ASP A 220 -9.99 -9.35 10.07
N THR A 221 -8.99 -9.33 9.16
CA THR A 221 -8.38 -10.55 8.61
C THR A 221 -6.94 -10.79 9.07
N VAL A 222 -6.02 -9.88 8.84
CA VAL A 222 -4.59 -10.04 9.17
C VAL A 222 -3.90 -8.70 9.36
N ASN A 223 -2.99 -8.60 10.33
CA ASN A 223 -2.28 -7.36 10.56
C ASN A 223 -1.18 -7.11 9.50
N ILE A 224 -0.36 -8.10 9.18
CA ILE A 224 0.66 -8.02 8.11
C ILE A 224 0.65 -9.29 7.27
N ALA A 225 0.58 -9.15 5.95
CA ALA A 225 0.78 -10.23 4.99
C ALA A 225 1.98 -9.95 4.08
N VAL A 226 2.87 -10.95 3.93
CA VAL A 226 3.99 -10.93 2.99
C VAL A 226 3.75 -12.03 1.97
N VAL A 227 3.54 -11.68 0.72
CA VAL A 227 3.06 -12.62 -0.31
C VAL A 227 3.78 -12.43 -1.64
N SER A 228 3.89 -13.51 -2.39
CA SER A 228 4.34 -13.51 -3.77
C SER A 228 3.19 -13.13 -4.70
N TYR A 229 3.50 -12.56 -5.85
CA TYR A 229 2.53 -12.41 -6.93
C TYR A 229 2.30 -13.79 -7.59
N GLN A 230 1.08 -14.26 -7.60
CA GLN A 230 0.75 -15.62 -8.03
C GLN A 230 -0.16 -15.70 -9.26
N LEU A 231 -0.56 -14.56 -9.82
CA LEU A 231 -1.34 -14.55 -11.04
C LEU A 231 -0.44 -14.81 -12.27
N GLU A 232 -1.03 -15.33 -13.33
CA GLU A 232 -0.31 -15.54 -14.58
C GLU A 232 0.15 -14.21 -15.19
N THR A 233 1.39 -14.17 -15.68
CA THR A 233 1.94 -13.02 -16.41
C THR A 233 2.79 -13.50 -17.60
N GLU A 234 2.78 -12.74 -18.68
CA GLU A 234 3.66 -12.96 -19.83
C GLU A 234 5.05 -12.32 -19.66
N ASP A 235 5.21 -11.50 -18.61
CA ASP A 235 6.46 -10.80 -18.29
C ASP A 235 7.49 -11.77 -17.72
N LYS A 236 8.45 -12.16 -18.56
CA LYS A 236 9.49 -13.14 -18.21
C LYS A 236 10.61 -12.58 -17.34
N ASP A 237 10.73 -11.28 -17.25
CA ASP A 237 11.77 -10.60 -16.47
C ASP A 237 11.25 -10.21 -15.08
N TYR A 238 9.96 -10.35 -14.85
CA TYR A 238 9.33 -10.05 -13.58
C TYR A 238 9.75 -11.04 -12.46
N TYR A 239 10.09 -10.51 -11.28
CA TYR A 239 10.43 -11.30 -10.10
C TYR A 239 9.30 -11.30 -9.07
N PRO A 240 8.50 -12.37 -8.98
CA PRO A 240 7.25 -12.36 -8.22
C PRO A 240 7.38 -12.60 -6.70
N HIS A 241 8.59 -12.68 -6.15
CA HIS A 241 8.77 -13.05 -4.76
C HIS A 241 9.26 -11.89 -3.88
N PRO A 242 8.67 -11.68 -2.69
CA PRO A 242 9.20 -10.71 -1.75
C PRO A 242 10.57 -11.15 -1.23
N SER A 243 11.47 -10.20 -1.00
CA SER A 243 12.80 -10.50 -0.46
C SER A 243 13.32 -9.38 0.45
N LYS A 244 14.16 -9.73 1.44
CA LYS A 244 14.76 -8.76 2.37
C LYS A 244 13.71 -7.93 3.12
N ILE A 245 12.64 -8.59 3.57
CA ILE A 245 11.58 -7.94 4.34
C ILE A 245 11.97 -7.96 5.81
N GLN A 246 11.84 -6.84 6.50
CA GLN A 246 12.15 -6.69 7.91
C GLN A 246 10.92 -6.15 8.65
N ILE A 247 10.45 -6.87 9.65
CA ILE A 247 9.30 -6.50 10.48
C ILE A 247 9.78 -6.47 11.93
N HIS A 248 9.86 -5.28 12.53
CA HIS A 248 10.41 -5.18 13.87
C HIS A 248 9.87 -4.01 14.69
N ASN A 249 9.91 -4.16 16.00
CA ASN A 249 9.49 -3.12 16.95
C ASN A 249 8.08 -2.57 16.70
N ASN A 250 7.16 -3.35 16.13
CA ASN A 250 5.77 -2.95 15.97
C ASN A 250 4.96 -3.31 17.21
N ASN A 251 3.91 -2.56 17.45
CA ASN A 251 2.90 -2.85 18.46
C ASN A 251 1.66 -3.43 17.77
N PHE A 252 1.33 -4.69 18.10
CA PHE A 252 0.20 -5.39 17.53
C PHE A 252 -1.00 -5.36 18.49
N GLY A 253 -2.16 -5.00 17.95
CA GLY A 253 -3.45 -5.24 18.53
C GLY A 253 -4.11 -6.48 17.91
N ARG A 254 -5.36 -6.69 18.23
CA ARG A 254 -6.14 -7.85 17.74
C ARG A 254 -6.20 -7.89 16.20
N SER A 255 -6.15 -9.10 15.63
CA SER A 255 -6.40 -9.36 14.20
C SER A 255 -7.25 -10.61 14.01
N GLY A 256 -7.76 -10.83 12.80
CA GLY A 256 -8.37 -12.09 12.38
C GLY A 256 -9.68 -12.47 13.07
N TYR A 257 -10.36 -11.55 13.70
CA TYR A 257 -11.59 -11.82 14.45
C TYR A 257 -12.87 -11.82 13.59
N ASN A 258 -12.78 -11.32 12.36
CA ASN A 258 -13.88 -11.31 11.38
C ASN A 258 -13.33 -11.44 9.95
N PRO A 259 -12.59 -12.54 9.64
CA PRO A 259 -11.89 -12.67 8.37
C PRO A 259 -12.83 -12.63 7.18
N ASP A 260 -12.39 -11.94 6.12
CA ASP A 260 -13.11 -11.93 4.86
C ASP A 260 -12.88 -13.26 4.12
N LEU A 261 -13.87 -14.10 4.08
CA LEU A 261 -13.83 -15.39 3.37
C LEU A 261 -14.49 -15.35 2.00
N GLU A 262 -14.86 -14.18 1.50
CA GLU A 262 -15.53 -14.01 0.21
C GLU A 262 -14.57 -13.42 -0.84
N THR A 263 -13.78 -12.42 -0.46
CA THR A 263 -12.85 -11.72 -1.36
C THR A 263 -11.53 -12.46 -1.49
N GLY A 264 -11.10 -12.73 -2.73
CA GLY A 264 -9.82 -13.37 -3.04
C GLY A 264 -9.61 -14.74 -2.41
N ASP A 265 -8.44 -15.30 -2.59
CA ASP A 265 -8.08 -16.61 -2.05
C ASP A 265 -7.18 -16.55 -0.81
N LEU A 266 -6.50 -15.44 -0.58
CA LEU A 266 -5.53 -15.28 0.51
C LEU A 266 -6.16 -15.58 1.88
N SER A 267 -7.26 -14.94 2.21
CA SER A 267 -7.89 -15.12 3.52
C SER A 267 -8.51 -16.51 3.70
N LYS A 268 -9.05 -17.11 2.64
CA LYS A 268 -9.60 -18.49 2.65
C LYS A 268 -8.50 -19.51 2.94
N ILE A 269 -7.37 -19.39 2.23
CA ILE A 269 -6.18 -20.24 2.44
C ILE A 269 -5.67 -20.06 3.87
N LEU A 270 -5.49 -18.83 4.30
CA LEU A 270 -4.99 -18.50 5.62
C LEU A 270 -5.92 -19.04 6.72
N PHE A 271 -7.23 -18.82 6.60
CA PHE A 271 -8.22 -19.33 7.56
C PHE A 271 -8.21 -20.87 7.65
N SER A 272 -8.11 -21.55 6.50
CA SER A 272 -8.03 -23.00 6.44
C SER A 272 -6.75 -23.54 7.07
N LEU A 273 -5.61 -22.90 6.85
CA LEU A 273 -4.31 -23.34 7.36
C LEU A 273 -4.06 -22.97 8.82
N SER A 274 -4.75 -21.96 9.32
CA SER A 274 -4.68 -21.53 10.72
C SER A 274 -5.66 -22.24 11.65
N ASP A 275 -6.52 -23.11 11.12
CA ASP A 275 -7.66 -23.68 11.85
C ASP A 275 -8.60 -22.60 12.44
N GLY A 276 -8.66 -21.44 11.79
CA GLY A 276 -9.44 -20.27 12.22
C GLY A 276 -8.75 -19.34 13.22
N ASP A 277 -7.54 -19.69 13.68
CA ASP A 277 -6.71 -18.84 14.55
C ASP A 277 -5.76 -18.01 13.71
N MET A 278 -6.28 -16.90 13.16
CA MET A 278 -5.59 -16.04 12.20
C MET A 278 -4.38 -15.36 12.83
N PRO A 279 -3.21 -15.38 12.15
CA PRO A 279 -1.99 -14.79 12.71
C PRO A 279 -1.97 -13.26 12.59
N ASP A 280 -1.11 -12.62 13.39
CA ASP A 280 -0.77 -11.20 13.21
C ASP A 280 0.11 -10.98 11.99
N ILE A 281 1.07 -11.88 11.77
CA ILE A 281 2.01 -11.81 10.66
C ILE A 281 1.92 -13.11 9.84
N PHE A 282 1.63 -12.98 8.58
CA PHE A 282 1.57 -14.08 7.62
C PHE A 282 2.64 -13.94 6.54
N TRP A 283 3.29 -15.05 6.21
CA TRP A 283 4.17 -15.17 5.05
C TRP A 283 3.78 -16.40 4.22
N ASP A 284 3.56 -16.23 2.90
CA ASP A 284 3.20 -17.34 2.02
C ASP A 284 4.33 -18.35 1.78
N GLY A 285 5.58 -18.01 2.17
CA GLY A 285 6.75 -18.89 2.03
C GLY A 285 7.14 -19.21 0.60
N VAL A 286 6.49 -18.61 -0.40
CA VAL A 286 6.76 -18.90 -1.81
C VAL A 286 8.05 -18.23 -2.25
N LEU A 287 8.99 -19.05 -2.70
CA LEU A 287 10.34 -18.65 -3.12
C LEU A 287 10.66 -19.29 -4.48
N PRO A 288 11.70 -18.81 -5.19
CA PRO A 288 12.21 -19.51 -6.35
C PRO A 288 12.55 -20.97 -6.00
N LEU A 289 12.23 -21.92 -6.87
CA LEU A 289 12.40 -23.35 -6.63
C LEU A 289 13.80 -23.72 -6.11
N LYS A 290 14.84 -23.04 -6.61
CA LYS A 290 16.21 -23.23 -6.14
C LYS A 290 16.36 -22.88 -4.66
N GLN A 291 15.74 -21.80 -4.22
CA GLN A 291 15.79 -21.37 -2.82
C GLN A 291 14.92 -22.24 -1.90
N MET A 292 13.80 -22.75 -2.41
CA MET A 292 12.98 -23.73 -1.67
C MET A 292 13.72 -25.02 -1.40
N ILE A 293 14.60 -25.48 -2.32
CA ILE A 293 15.35 -26.74 -2.19
C ILE A 293 16.65 -26.55 -1.39
N PHE A 294 17.41 -25.48 -1.65
CA PHE A 294 18.77 -25.30 -1.10
C PHE A 294 18.82 -24.25 0.03
N GLY A 295 17.69 -23.65 0.37
CA GLY A 295 17.57 -22.56 1.34
C GLY A 295 17.79 -21.18 0.71
N GLN A 296 17.14 -20.20 1.31
CA GLN A 296 17.23 -18.78 0.93
C GLN A 296 18.56 -18.20 1.46
N PRO A 297 19.28 -17.38 0.68
CA PRO A 297 20.43 -16.62 1.17
C PRO A 297 20.06 -15.80 2.41
N ARG A 298 20.96 -15.72 3.38
CA ARG A 298 20.68 -15.08 4.67
C ARG A 298 20.22 -13.63 4.52
N GLU A 299 20.83 -12.90 3.58
CA GLU A 299 20.54 -11.50 3.29
C GLU A 299 19.21 -11.29 2.57
N GLU A 300 18.55 -12.33 2.07
CA GLU A 300 17.26 -12.27 1.39
C GLU A 300 16.09 -12.69 2.29
N LYS A 301 16.40 -13.26 3.45
CA LYS A 301 15.39 -13.78 4.37
C LYS A 301 14.48 -12.69 4.93
N LEU A 302 13.27 -13.11 5.30
CA LEU A 302 12.42 -12.37 6.21
C LEU A 302 13.11 -12.23 7.58
N VAL A 303 13.04 -11.04 8.17
CA VAL A 303 13.53 -10.77 9.53
C VAL A 303 12.36 -10.36 10.41
N LEU A 304 12.20 -11.07 11.52
CA LEU A 304 11.24 -10.75 12.58
C LEU A 304 12.02 -10.43 13.86
N ASN A 305 11.80 -9.26 14.46
CA ASN A 305 12.53 -8.88 15.66
C ASN A 305 11.68 -7.97 16.56
N ASN A 306 11.64 -8.27 17.86
CA ASN A 306 11.02 -7.42 18.87
C ASN A 306 9.61 -6.91 18.52
N ASN A 307 8.72 -7.82 18.11
CA ASN A 307 7.31 -7.53 17.81
C ASN A 307 6.35 -7.93 18.96
N GLY A 308 6.86 -8.04 20.19
CA GLY A 308 6.07 -8.46 21.35
C GLY A 308 5.55 -9.87 21.21
N ASP A 309 4.29 -10.07 21.55
CA ASP A 309 3.62 -11.39 21.50
C ASP A 309 2.90 -11.65 20.15
N ALA A 310 3.31 -10.96 19.08
CA ALA A 310 2.69 -11.12 17.76
C ALA A 310 2.79 -12.57 17.27
N THR A 311 1.66 -13.12 16.85
CA THR A 311 1.56 -14.46 16.29
C THR A 311 2.06 -14.48 14.85
N PHE A 312 2.71 -15.59 14.46
CA PHE A 312 3.28 -15.76 13.14
C PHE A 312 2.79 -17.06 12.50
N LEU A 313 2.59 -17.01 11.20
CA LEU A 313 2.33 -18.19 10.39
C LEU A 313 3.01 -18.06 9.03
N SER A 314 3.79 -19.07 8.63
CA SER A 314 4.25 -19.19 7.25
C SER A 314 3.84 -20.53 6.64
N ILE A 315 3.61 -20.52 5.34
CA ILE A 315 3.40 -21.74 4.55
C ILE A 315 4.77 -22.34 4.18
N GLN A 316 4.83 -23.66 4.17
CA GLN A 316 5.96 -24.42 3.62
C GLN A 316 5.52 -25.03 2.28
N PRO A 317 5.74 -24.34 1.14
CA PRO A 317 5.08 -24.69 -0.13
C PRO A 317 5.36 -26.10 -0.64
N ILE A 318 6.56 -26.64 -0.42
CA ILE A 318 6.89 -28.01 -0.83
C ILE A 318 6.06 -29.02 -0.05
N GLN A 319 5.92 -28.86 1.27
CA GLN A 319 5.11 -29.75 2.11
C GLN A 319 3.63 -29.61 1.76
N TYR A 320 3.17 -28.38 1.52
CA TYR A 320 1.81 -28.11 1.06
C TYR A 320 1.50 -28.83 -0.26
N MET A 321 2.36 -28.69 -1.28
CA MET A 321 2.19 -29.33 -2.59
C MET A 321 2.22 -30.86 -2.52
N LEU A 322 3.06 -31.43 -1.66
CA LEU A 322 3.19 -32.88 -1.52
C LEU A 322 2.17 -33.48 -0.56
N SER A 323 1.35 -32.66 0.10
CA SER A 323 0.41 -33.08 1.16
C SER A 323 1.09 -33.96 2.23
N ILE A 324 2.36 -33.68 2.53
CA ILE A 324 3.18 -34.40 3.49
C ILE A 324 3.36 -33.52 4.72
N PHE A 325 2.99 -34.00 5.91
CA PHE A 325 3.08 -33.30 7.18
C PHE A 325 2.24 -32.00 7.27
N ASP A 326 2.31 -31.33 8.41
CA ASP A 326 1.75 -30.00 8.60
C ASP A 326 2.49 -28.98 7.70
N PRO A 327 1.84 -28.33 6.73
CA PRO A 327 2.51 -27.41 5.82
C PRO A 327 2.76 -26.03 6.44
N VAL A 328 2.53 -25.88 7.74
CA VAL A 328 2.54 -24.59 8.43
C VAL A 328 3.67 -24.52 9.42
N ASN A 329 4.42 -23.42 9.42
CA ASN A 329 5.38 -23.08 10.46
C ASN A 329 4.89 -21.87 11.25
N ARG A 330 4.81 -22.01 12.58
CA ARG A 330 4.43 -20.93 13.52
C ARG A 330 5.61 -20.42 14.35
N SER A 331 6.80 -21.01 14.19
CA SER A 331 8.00 -20.57 14.90
C SER A 331 8.65 -19.37 14.22
N THR A 332 9.04 -18.38 15.01
CA THR A 332 9.81 -17.21 14.54
C THR A 332 11.31 -17.43 14.59
N GLU A 333 11.80 -18.51 15.21
CA GLU A 333 13.23 -18.74 15.52
C GLU A 333 14.16 -18.60 14.32
N GLU A 334 13.77 -19.11 13.16
CA GLU A 334 14.61 -19.02 11.94
C GLU A 334 14.63 -17.63 11.31
N PHE A 335 13.71 -16.76 11.70
CA PHE A 335 13.53 -15.39 11.22
C PHE A 335 14.07 -14.35 12.20
N GLU A 336 14.43 -14.75 13.41
CA GLU A 336 14.96 -13.87 14.46
C GLU A 336 16.41 -13.47 14.12
N ASN A 337 16.55 -12.28 13.57
CA ASN A 337 17.85 -11.67 13.29
C ASN A 337 17.77 -10.17 13.59
N ASP A 338 18.94 -9.57 13.78
CA ASP A 338 19.02 -8.12 13.91
C ASP A 338 18.65 -7.46 12.56
N PRO A 339 17.73 -6.49 12.57
CA PRO A 339 17.39 -5.77 11.35
C PRO A 339 18.57 -4.94 10.85
N SER A 340 18.66 -4.80 9.54
CA SER A 340 19.61 -3.90 8.87
C SER A 340 18.84 -2.67 8.39
N PRO A 341 18.86 -1.54 9.11
CA PRO A 341 18.05 -0.38 8.80
C PRO A 341 18.27 0.14 7.39
N LEU A 342 17.20 0.42 6.69
CA LEU A 342 17.25 1.09 5.39
C LEU A 342 17.57 2.58 5.58
N ARG A 343 18.14 3.20 4.55
CA ARG A 343 18.50 4.61 4.59
C ARG A 343 17.24 5.48 4.52
N GLU A 344 17.22 6.54 5.33
CA GLU A 344 16.21 7.59 5.28
C GLU A 344 16.17 8.29 3.93
N ILE A 345 14.96 8.62 3.47
CA ILE A 345 14.74 9.35 2.23
C ILE A 345 14.77 10.85 2.51
N VAL A 346 15.60 11.54 1.75
CA VAL A 346 15.75 13.00 1.84
C VAL A 346 15.39 13.62 0.51
N ILE A 347 14.38 14.47 0.51
CA ILE A 347 13.99 15.28 -0.65
C ILE A 347 14.48 16.72 -0.44
N ASN A 348 15.23 17.23 -1.40
CA ASN A 348 15.61 18.64 -1.38
C ASN A 348 14.38 19.50 -1.62
N ARG A 349 14.02 20.33 -0.65
CA ARG A 349 12.83 21.18 -0.75
C ARG A 349 12.94 22.15 -1.91
N PHE A 350 11.90 22.21 -2.71
CA PHE A 350 11.68 23.19 -3.79
C PHE A 350 10.43 24.05 -3.53
N TRP A 351 9.80 23.89 -2.34
CA TRP A 351 8.58 24.58 -1.87
C TRP A 351 8.81 25.40 -0.61
#